data_63c2e0889a05d938c11dfc2ac63fb83c
#
_entry.id   63c2e0889a05d938c11dfc2ac63fb83c
#
_cell.length_a   1.000
_cell.length_b   1.000
_cell.length_c   1.000
_cell.angle_alpha   90.00
_cell.angle_beta   90.00
_cell.angle_gamma   90.00
#
_symmetry.space_group_name_H-M   'P 1'
#
loop_
_entity.id
_entity.type
_entity.pdbx_description
1 polymer ?
#
loop_
_entity_poly.entity_id
_entity_poly.type
_entity_poly.pdbx_seq_one_letter_code
_entity_poly.pdbx_strand_id
1 'polypeptide(L)'
;HAVESFADLNGLSIRGYSTIQIAAWQSVGVDPVSVDWNELFVSMQQKLIDGEEGAICNFEDYSFYEVQPYFAMTDHVFSTDMAIASQEWLESLSEEDRALVDEAIQAAYEYHRDNYIPENEALLEKFASEYGTQITYPDDAMKQQMKEAMQPVTSEMIIELVGQETYDEYMSLVDNARPAAQ
;
A
#
# COMPACT_ATOMS: atom_id res chain seq x y z
N HIS A 1 5.41 -19.35 -0.23
CA HIS A 1 5.63 -19.65 1.20
C HIS A 1 5.27 -18.41 2.04
N ALA A 2 5.06 -18.64 3.35
CA ALA A 2 4.86 -17.54 4.28
C ALA A 2 6.12 -16.67 4.36
N VAL A 3 5.94 -15.36 4.53
CA VAL A 3 7.02 -14.40 4.77
C VAL A 3 7.03 -14.11 6.28
N GLU A 4 7.98 -14.69 7.00
CA GLU A 4 8.11 -14.57 8.45
C GLU A 4 9.40 -13.83 8.85
N SER A 5 10.38 -13.79 7.97
CA SER A 5 11.67 -13.13 8.17
C SER A 5 12.14 -12.38 6.94
N PHE A 6 13.11 -11.48 7.12
CA PHE A 6 13.72 -10.74 6.01
C PHE A 6 14.32 -11.65 4.92
N ALA A 7 14.85 -12.80 5.31
CA ALA A 7 15.43 -13.76 4.38
C ALA A 7 14.40 -14.41 3.45
N ASP A 8 13.13 -14.49 3.86
CA ASP A 8 12.04 -15.06 3.07
C ASP A 8 11.63 -14.19 1.88
N LEU A 9 12.04 -12.92 1.87
CA LEU A 9 11.83 -12.01 0.74
C LEU A 9 12.72 -12.35 -0.46
N ASN A 10 13.89 -12.94 -0.20
CA ASN A 10 14.90 -13.12 -1.22
C ASN A 10 14.44 -14.06 -2.34
N GLY A 11 14.45 -13.56 -3.57
CA GLY A 11 14.10 -14.29 -4.78
C GLY A 11 12.59 -14.49 -4.99
N LEU A 12 11.72 -13.89 -4.15
CA LEU A 12 10.30 -13.83 -4.45
C LEU A 12 10.06 -12.97 -5.70
N SER A 13 9.27 -13.48 -6.62
CA SER A 13 8.79 -12.73 -7.77
C SER A 13 7.44 -12.11 -7.44
N ILE A 14 7.38 -10.78 -7.32
CA ILE A 14 6.13 -10.07 -7.03
C ILE A 14 5.81 -9.03 -8.11
N ARG A 15 4.55 -8.59 -8.14
CA ARG A 15 4.15 -7.52 -9.04
C ARG A 15 4.91 -6.23 -8.78
N GLY A 16 5.46 -5.62 -9.85
CA GLY A 16 5.98 -4.26 -9.87
C GLY A 16 5.09 -3.33 -10.68
N TYR A 17 4.72 -2.16 -10.15
CA TYR A 17 3.81 -1.21 -10.82
C TYR A 17 4.37 0.21 -10.95
N SER A 18 5.44 0.53 -10.27
CA SER A 18 6.14 1.81 -10.41
C SER A 18 7.64 1.64 -10.29
N THR A 19 8.41 2.56 -10.87
CA THR A 19 9.87 2.50 -10.82
C THR A 19 10.42 2.58 -9.40
N ILE A 20 9.80 3.40 -8.53
CA ILE A 20 10.20 3.56 -7.12
C ILE A 20 9.89 2.29 -6.34
N GLN A 21 8.70 1.73 -6.51
CA GLN A 21 8.31 0.49 -5.83
C GLN A 21 9.18 -0.69 -6.28
N ILE A 22 9.45 -0.81 -7.58
CA ILE A 22 10.36 -1.83 -8.12
C ILE A 22 11.75 -1.72 -7.48
N ALA A 23 12.33 -0.51 -7.43
CA ALA A 23 13.62 -0.29 -6.82
C ALA A 23 13.64 -0.62 -5.31
N ALA A 24 12.57 -0.29 -4.60
CA ALA A 24 12.39 -0.63 -3.19
C ALA A 24 12.42 -2.15 -2.98
N TRP A 25 11.65 -2.91 -3.72
CA TRP A 25 11.60 -4.36 -3.59
C TRP A 25 12.91 -5.03 -4.02
N GLN A 26 13.58 -4.54 -5.07
CA GLN A 26 14.88 -5.03 -5.47
C GLN A 26 15.94 -4.86 -4.37
N SER A 27 15.85 -3.77 -3.60
CA SER A 27 16.80 -3.50 -2.52
C SER A 27 16.76 -4.51 -1.37
N VAL A 28 15.66 -5.24 -1.24
CA VAL A 28 15.46 -6.32 -0.24
C VAL A 28 15.56 -7.73 -0.83
N GLY A 29 16.03 -7.85 -2.07
CA GLY A 29 16.28 -9.14 -2.71
C GLY A 29 15.08 -9.77 -3.39
N VAL A 30 13.96 -9.06 -3.50
CA VAL A 30 12.80 -9.44 -4.30
C VAL A 30 13.09 -9.24 -5.79
N ASP A 31 12.47 -10.02 -6.66
CA ASP A 31 12.51 -9.91 -8.12
C ASP A 31 11.17 -9.38 -8.67
N PRO A 32 10.98 -8.05 -8.75
CA PRO A 32 9.72 -7.47 -9.20
C PRO A 32 9.50 -7.66 -10.69
N VAL A 33 8.30 -8.10 -11.04
CA VAL A 33 7.87 -8.30 -12.43
C VAL A 33 6.74 -7.33 -12.76
N SER A 34 6.86 -6.62 -13.88
CA SER A 34 5.79 -5.72 -14.33
C SER A 34 4.61 -6.53 -14.86
N VAL A 35 3.48 -6.42 -14.18
CA VAL A 35 2.23 -7.11 -14.54
C VAL A 35 1.09 -6.09 -14.51
N ASP A 36 0.26 -6.09 -15.57
CA ASP A 36 -0.94 -5.28 -15.60
C ASP A 36 -1.94 -5.73 -14.51
N TRP A 37 -2.65 -4.78 -13.92
CA TRP A 37 -3.61 -5.07 -12.86
C TRP A 37 -4.67 -6.11 -13.29
N ASN A 38 -5.15 -6.02 -14.51
CA ASN A 38 -6.17 -6.94 -15.02
C ASN A 38 -5.65 -8.37 -15.27
N GLU A 39 -4.33 -8.55 -15.35
CA GLU A 39 -3.68 -9.86 -15.54
C GLU A 39 -3.15 -10.45 -14.23
N LEU A 40 -3.26 -9.71 -13.12
CA LEU A 40 -2.62 -10.05 -11.87
C LEU A 40 -3.13 -11.37 -11.27
N PHE A 41 -4.45 -11.54 -11.16
CA PHE A 41 -5.05 -12.78 -10.65
C PHE A 41 -4.58 -14.01 -11.44
N VAL A 42 -4.64 -13.93 -12.79
CA VAL A 42 -4.23 -15.03 -13.67
C VAL A 42 -2.74 -15.29 -13.58
N SER A 43 -1.92 -14.25 -13.45
CA SER A 43 -0.47 -14.38 -13.29
C SER A 43 -0.09 -15.11 -12.00
N MET A 44 -0.76 -14.81 -10.88
CA MET A 44 -0.59 -15.54 -9.62
C MET A 44 -1.13 -16.97 -9.72
N GLN A 45 -2.31 -17.16 -10.33
CA GLN A 45 -2.90 -18.48 -10.52
C GLN A 45 -2.00 -19.41 -11.34
N GLN A 46 -1.36 -18.89 -12.39
CA GLN A 46 -0.43 -19.62 -13.24
C GLN A 46 0.99 -19.70 -12.66
N LYS A 47 1.23 -19.08 -11.50
CA LYS A 47 2.54 -19.02 -10.85
C LYS A 47 3.63 -18.38 -11.70
N LEU A 48 3.25 -17.37 -12.50
CA LEU A 48 4.19 -16.53 -13.24
C LEU A 48 4.86 -15.52 -12.30
N ILE A 49 4.18 -15.16 -11.23
CA ILE A 49 4.68 -14.42 -10.08
C ILE A 49 4.26 -15.13 -8.79
N ASP A 50 5.03 -14.94 -7.73
CA ASP A 50 4.76 -15.55 -6.42
C ASP A 50 3.72 -14.78 -5.61
N GLY A 51 3.52 -13.48 -5.92
CA GLY A 51 2.58 -12.65 -5.18
C GLY A 51 2.52 -11.21 -5.68
N GLU A 52 1.82 -10.41 -4.90
CA GLU A 52 1.67 -8.97 -5.12
C GLU A 52 1.76 -8.23 -3.78
N GLU A 53 1.81 -6.91 -3.83
CA GLU A 53 1.65 -6.06 -2.65
C GLU A 53 0.49 -5.08 -2.86
N GLY A 54 -0.27 -4.81 -1.80
CA GLY A 54 -1.41 -3.92 -1.89
C GLY A 54 -2.16 -3.73 -0.59
N ALA A 55 -3.26 -3.01 -0.67
CA ALA A 55 -4.15 -2.80 0.46
C ALA A 55 -4.87 -4.10 0.86
N ILE A 56 -5.22 -4.21 2.14
CA ILE A 56 -5.91 -5.38 2.69
C ILE A 56 -7.21 -5.67 1.93
N CYS A 57 -8.00 -4.64 1.61
CA CYS A 57 -9.25 -4.79 0.88
C CYS A 57 -9.06 -5.41 -0.52
N ASN A 58 -7.95 -5.12 -1.21
CA ASN A 58 -7.69 -5.68 -2.53
C ASN A 58 -7.63 -7.22 -2.52
N PHE A 59 -7.15 -7.80 -1.44
CA PHE A 59 -7.06 -9.26 -1.32
C PHE A 59 -8.44 -9.93 -1.38
N GLU A 60 -9.48 -9.28 -0.86
CA GLU A 60 -10.87 -9.73 -0.96
C GLU A 60 -11.52 -9.28 -2.27
N ASP A 61 -11.47 -8.00 -2.59
CA ASP A 61 -12.19 -7.40 -3.71
C ASP A 61 -11.84 -8.04 -5.06
N TYR A 62 -10.60 -8.51 -5.19
CA TYR A 62 -10.09 -9.19 -6.39
C TYR A 62 -9.95 -10.70 -6.21
N SER A 63 -10.50 -11.26 -5.13
CA SER A 63 -10.48 -12.70 -4.82
C SER A 63 -9.08 -13.32 -4.79
N PHE A 64 -8.06 -12.55 -4.41
CA PHE A 64 -6.68 -13.05 -4.37
C PHE A 64 -6.49 -14.20 -3.38
N TYR A 65 -7.35 -14.31 -2.36
CA TYR A 65 -7.38 -15.44 -1.43
C TYR A 65 -7.58 -16.81 -2.11
N GLU A 66 -8.14 -16.86 -3.33
CA GLU A 66 -8.30 -18.11 -4.09
C GLU A 66 -6.96 -18.63 -4.64
N VAL A 67 -5.99 -17.75 -4.85
CA VAL A 67 -4.70 -18.06 -5.49
C VAL A 67 -3.49 -17.79 -4.60
N GLN A 68 -3.69 -17.09 -3.48
CA GLN A 68 -2.66 -16.72 -2.50
C GLN A 68 -3.04 -17.19 -1.09
N PRO A 69 -2.45 -18.29 -0.59
CA PRO A 69 -2.76 -18.80 0.75
C PRO A 69 -2.02 -18.06 1.89
N TYR A 70 -1.18 -17.10 1.58
CA TYR A 70 -0.36 -16.36 2.54
C TYR A 70 -0.61 -14.86 2.42
N PHE A 71 -0.62 -14.17 3.57
CA PHE A 71 -0.72 -12.72 3.66
C PHE A 71 0.25 -12.19 4.72
N ALA A 72 1.19 -11.33 4.34
CA ALA A 72 2.20 -10.78 5.24
C ALA A 72 1.94 -9.29 5.52
N MET A 73 1.72 -8.94 6.79
CA MET A 73 1.51 -7.57 7.27
C MET A 73 2.83 -6.83 7.44
N THR A 74 3.44 -6.47 6.32
CA THR A 74 4.78 -5.85 6.32
C THR A 74 4.77 -4.36 6.68
N ASP A 75 3.63 -3.68 6.54
CA ASP A 75 3.43 -2.25 6.85
C ASP A 75 4.48 -1.33 6.20
N HIS A 76 4.94 -1.67 5.00
CA HIS A 76 6.04 -0.99 4.33
C HIS A 76 5.61 0.24 3.52
N VAL A 77 4.31 0.39 3.25
CA VAL A 77 3.73 1.53 2.52
C VAL A 77 2.56 2.10 3.30
N PHE A 78 2.54 3.42 3.43
CA PHE A 78 1.36 4.16 3.84
C PHE A 78 0.74 4.81 2.61
N SER A 79 -0.43 4.34 2.22
CA SER A 79 -1.17 4.89 1.08
C SER A 79 -2.15 5.96 1.53
N THR A 80 -2.26 7.01 0.74
CA THR A 80 -3.26 8.06 0.92
C THR A 80 -4.07 8.20 -0.36
N ASP A 81 -5.38 8.29 -0.22
CA ASP A 81 -6.29 8.56 -1.33
C ASP A 81 -6.69 10.04 -1.34
N MET A 82 -6.81 10.59 -2.53
CA MET A 82 -7.22 11.98 -2.73
C MET A 82 -8.44 12.03 -3.64
N ALA A 83 -9.47 12.76 -3.20
CA ALA A 83 -10.57 13.13 -4.09
C ALA A 83 -10.11 14.30 -4.96
N ILE A 84 -10.10 14.12 -6.28
CA ILE A 84 -9.74 15.15 -7.25
C ILE A 84 -10.91 15.43 -8.17
N ALA A 85 -11.07 16.69 -8.56
CA ALA A 85 -12.08 17.12 -9.52
C ALA A 85 -11.49 18.15 -10.49
N SER A 86 -12.05 18.23 -11.70
CA SER A 86 -11.70 19.26 -12.65
C SER A 86 -12.12 20.64 -12.11
N GLN A 87 -11.23 21.61 -12.16
CA GLN A 87 -11.56 22.99 -11.78
C GLN A 87 -12.68 23.55 -12.66
N GLU A 88 -12.64 23.32 -13.97
CA GLU A 88 -13.66 23.75 -14.91
C GLU A 88 -15.04 23.17 -14.56
N TRP A 89 -15.10 21.89 -14.19
CA TRP A 89 -16.33 21.26 -13.72
C TRP A 89 -16.84 21.90 -12.43
N LEU A 90 -15.97 22.13 -11.45
CA LEU A 90 -16.32 22.75 -10.18
C LEU A 90 -16.84 24.20 -10.38
N GLU A 91 -16.27 24.95 -11.30
CA GLU A 91 -16.70 26.31 -11.64
C GLU A 91 -18.02 26.34 -12.45
N SER A 92 -18.37 25.23 -13.10
CA SER A 92 -19.64 25.10 -13.83
C SER A 92 -20.85 24.84 -12.93
N LEU A 93 -20.62 24.45 -11.67
CA LEU A 93 -21.67 24.14 -10.70
C LEU A 93 -22.30 25.44 -10.16
N SER A 94 -23.59 25.37 -9.81
CA SER A 94 -24.21 26.39 -8.98
C SER A 94 -23.59 26.42 -7.58
N GLU A 95 -23.75 27.53 -6.84
CA GLU A 95 -23.28 27.59 -5.44
C GLU A 95 -23.90 26.49 -4.56
N GLU A 96 -25.17 26.17 -4.80
CA GLU A 96 -25.90 25.12 -4.10
C GLU A 96 -25.33 23.73 -4.42
N ASP A 97 -25.11 23.41 -5.71
CA ASP A 97 -24.53 22.12 -6.12
C ASP A 97 -23.08 21.98 -5.63
N ARG A 98 -22.31 23.08 -5.65
CA ARG A 98 -20.97 23.07 -5.12
C ARG A 98 -20.92 22.75 -3.63
N ALA A 99 -21.82 23.35 -2.83
CA ALA A 99 -21.92 23.07 -1.41
C ALA A 99 -22.30 21.60 -1.14
N LEU A 100 -23.20 21.01 -1.96
CA LEU A 100 -23.55 19.58 -1.85
C LEU A 100 -22.37 18.67 -2.18
N VAL A 101 -21.55 19.01 -3.17
CA VAL A 101 -20.32 18.24 -3.48
C VAL A 101 -19.34 18.31 -2.33
N ASP A 102 -19.09 19.48 -1.78
CA ASP A 102 -18.17 19.68 -0.66
C ASP A 102 -18.66 18.91 0.59
N GLU A 103 -19.97 18.93 0.90
CA GLU A 103 -20.57 18.17 1.99
C GLU A 103 -20.43 16.65 1.77
N ALA A 104 -20.69 16.17 0.55
CA ALA A 104 -20.58 14.75 0.22
C ALA A 104 -19.14 14.22 0.35
N ILE A 105 -18.15 15.00 -0.12
CA ILE A 105 -16.74 14.66 0.00
C ILE A 105 -16.31 14.63 1.47
N GLN A 106 -16.72 15.62 2.25
CA GLN A 106 -16.42 15.67 3.68
C GLN A 106 -17.00 14.47 4.42
N ALA A 107 -18.26 14.12 4.15
CA ALA A 107 -18.93 12.97 4.75
C ALA A 107 -18.24 11.64 4.35
N ALA A 108 -17.84 11.48 3.09
CA ALA A 108 -17.10 10.31 2.62
C ALA A 108 -15.73 10.19 3.30
N TYR A 109 -15.02 11.31 3.45
CA TYR A 109 -13.74 11.35 4.13
C TYR A 109 -13.86 10.96 5.62
N GLU A 110 -14.86 11.50 6.32
CA GLU A 110 -15.11 11.17 7.73
C GLU A 110 -15.48 9.70 7.89
N TYR A 111 -16.35 9.17 7.02
CA TYR A 111 -16.71 7.75 7.01
C TYR A 111 -15.47 6.87 6.82
N HIS A 112 -14.66 7.15 5.82
CA HIS A 112 -13.44 6.38 5.53
C HIS A 112 -12.48 6.39 6.73
N ARG A 113 -12.19 7.58 7.28
CA ARG A 113 -11.31 7.72 8.44
C ARG A 113 -11.78 6.91 9.65
N ASP A 114 -13.08 6.94 9.92
CA ASP A 114 -13.65 6.33 11.13
C ASP A 114 -13.83 4.81 11.00
N ASN A 115 -13.94 4.28 9.75
CA ASN A 115 -14.22 2.87 9.49
C ASN A 115 -13.01 2.09 8.94
N TYR A 116 -11.98 2.73 8.40
CA TYR A 116 -10.87 2.07 7.74
C TYR A 116 -10.18 1.01 8.63
N ILE A 117 -9.85 1.35 9.88
CA ILE A 117 -9.18 0.41 10.80
C ILE A 117 -10.11 -0.75 11.18
N PRO A 118 -11.35 -0.51 11.69
CA PRO A 118 -12.25 -1.60 12.02
C PRO A 118 -12.57 -2.53 10.84
N GLU A 119 -12.73 -1.99 9.64
CA GLU A 119 -13.00 -2.81 8.44
C GLU A 119 -11.81 -3.67 8.06
N ASN A 120 -10.58 -3.14 8.12
CA ASN A 120 -9.37 -3.92 7.86
C ASN A 120 -9.15 -5.03 8.91
N GLU A 121 -9.40 -4.77 10.19
CA GLU A 121 -9.33 -5.79 11.24
C GLU A 121 -10.33 -6.91 10.98
N ALA A 122 -11.57 -6.57 10.59
CA ALA A 122 -12.60 -7.55 10.25
C ALA A 122 -12.23 -8.39 9.01
N LEU A 123 -11.60 -7.76 7.99
CA LEU A 123 -11.11 -8.47 6.81
C LEU A 123 -9.99 -9.46 7.15
N LEU A 124 -9.03 -9.09 7.98
CA LEU A 124 -7.97 -10.00 8.40
C LEU A 124 -8.52 -11.20 9.18
N GLU A 125 -9.50 -10.98 10.08
CA GLU A 125 -10.18 -12.08 10.77
C GLU A 125 -10.91 -13.00 9.78
N LYS A 126 -11.60 -12.43 8.80
CA LYS A 126 -12.28 -13.18 7.73
C LYS A 126 -11.30 -13.99 6.89
N PHE A 127 -10.16 -13.43 6.50
CA PHE A 127 -9.14 -14.15 5.73
C PHE A 127 -8.65 -15.40 6.45
N ALA A 128 -8.40 -15.29 7.74
CA ALA A 128 -7.95 -16.43 8.53
C ALA A 128 -9.07 -17.46 8.75
N SER A 129 -10.30 -17.02 9.10
CA SER A 129 -11.37 -17.90 9.54
C SER A 129 -12.17 -18.53 8.40
N GLU A 130 -12.42 -17.78 7.31
CA GLU A 130 -13.25 -18.24 6.22
C GLU A 130 -12.46 -18.73 5.01
N TYR A 131 -11.32 -18.08 4.69
CA TYR A 131 -10.52 -18.43 3.52
C TYR A 131 -9.32 -19.32 3.86
N GLY A 132 -9.01 -19.48 5.15
CA GLY A 132 -7.89 -20.29 5.61
C GLY A 132 -6.53 -19.68 5.26
N THR A 133 -6.48 -18.37 5.01
CA THR A 133 -5.25 -17.66 4.72
C THR A 133 -4.35 -17.63 5.94
N GLN A 134 -3.09 -18.00 5.77
CA GLN A 134 -2.08 -17.83 6.80
C GLN A 134 -1.58 -16.39 6.81
N ILE A 135 -1.92 -15.64 7.87
CA ILE A 135 -1.48 -14.27 8.05
C ILE A 135 -0.22 -14.26 8.90
N THR A 136 0.83 -13.57 8.43
CA THR A 136 2.07 -13.37 9.18
C THR A 136 2.23 -11.91 9.56
N TYR A 137 2.81 -11.68 10.72
CA TYR A 137 3.10 -10.35 11.26
C TYR A 137 4.61 -10.24 11.49
N PRO A 138 5.36 -9.75 10.49
CA PRO A 138 6.80 -9.54 10.63
C PRO A 138 7.14 -8.72 11.87
N ASP A 139 8.18 -9.11 12.57
CA ASP A 139 8.64 -8.43 13.76
C ASP A 139 9.30 -7.07 13.44
N ASP A 140 9.54 -6.27 14.48
CA ASP A 140 10.15 -4.96 14.33
C ASP A 140 11.56 -5.03 13.74
N ALA A 141 12.29 -6.12 13.97
CA ALA A 141 13.64 -6.31 13.42
C ALA A 141 13.57 -6.48 11.90
N MET A 142 12.62 -7.27 11.38
CA MET A 142 12.41 -7.41 9.94
C MET A 142 11.95 -6.09 9.31
N LYS A 143 10.96 -5.42 9.91
CA LYS A 143 10.48 -4.11 9.43
C LYS A 143 11.60 -3.07 9.39
N GLN A 144 12.48 -3.07 10.39
CA GLN A 144 13.65 -2.19 10.42
C GLN A 144 14.66 -2.52 9.31
N GLN A 145 14.94 -3.80 9.04
CA GLN A 145 15.80 -4.23 7.94
C GLN A 145 15.23 -3.80 6.58
N MET A 146 13.93 -3.97 6.37
CA MET A 146 13.25 -3.49 5.16
C MET A 146 13.40 -1.98 5.00
N LYS A 147 13.14 -1.21 6.07
CA LYS A 147 13.30 0.24 6.07
C LYS A 147 14.72 0.69 5.73
N GLU A 148 15.73 0.09 6.35
CA GLU A 148 17.13 0.41 6.12
C GLU A 148 17.60 0.14 4.69
N ALA A 149 17.04 -0.89 4.04
CA ALA A 149 17.34 -1.20 2.65
C ALA A 149 16.53 -0.34 1.66
N MET A 150 15.22 -0.19 1.88
CA MET A 150 14.31 0.47 0.94
C MET A 150 14.41 2.01 0.98
N GLN A 151 14.46 2.60 2.18
CA GLN A 151 14.37 4.04 2.35
C GLN A 151 15.47 4.84 1.63
N PRO A 152 16.76 4.46 1.65
CA PRO A 152 17.78 5.22 0.93
C PRO A 152 17.50 5.29 -0.58
N VAL A 153 17.12 4.17 -1.17
CA VAL A 153 16.83 4.06 -2.61
C VAL A 153 15.60 4.88 -2.99
N THR A 154 14.52 4.73 -2.25
CA THR A 154 13.26 5.47 -2.54
C THR A 154 13.43 6.96 -2.29
N SER A 155 14.15 7.36 -1.24
CA SER A 155 14.42 8.77 -0.94
C SER A 155 15.19 9.46 -2.07
N GLU A 156 16.24 8.84 -2.59
CA GLU A 156 17.01 9.38 -3.71
C GLU A 156 16.12 9.61 -4.94
N MET A 157 15.33 8.63 -5.31
CA MET A 157 14.41 8.72 -6.45
C MET A 157 13.31 9.78 -6.25
N ILE A 158 12.78 9.92 -5.04
CA ILE A 158 11.76 10.93 -4.71
C ILE A 158 12.39 12.33 -4.78
N ILE A 159 13.58 12.52 -4.22
CA ILE A 159 14.31 13.79 -4.28
C ILE A 159 14.58 14.23 -5.72
N GLU A 160 14.92 13.29 -6.62
CA GLU A 160 15.06 13.58 -8.05
C GLU A 160 13.77 14.11 -8.68
N LEU A 161 12.59 13.65 -8.22
CA LEU A 161 11.30 14.06 -8.76
C LEU A 161 10.79 15.40 -8.20
N VAL A 162 10.91 15.62 -6.89
CA VAL A 162 10.26 16.74 -6.20
C VAL A 162 11.25 17.80 -5.72
N GLY A 163 12.54 17.52 -5.73
CA GLY A 163 13.61 18.35 -5.18
C GLY A 163 13.81 18.16 -3.68
N GLN A 164 15.04 18.45 -3.22
CA GLN A 164 15.45 18.27 -1.83
C GLN A 164 14.59 19.06 -0.84
N GLU A 165 14.28 20.33 -1.15
CA GLU A 165 13.53 21.21 -0.26
C GLU A 165 12.12 20.65 0.04
N THR A 166 11.40 20.21 -1.00
CA THR A 166 10.05 19.62 -0.84
C THR A 166 10.11 18.31 -0.07
N TYR A 167 11.13 17.48 -0.34
CA TYR A 167 11.34 16.23 0.39
C TYR A 167 11.60 16.50 1.89
N ASP A 168 12.48 17.44 2.23
CA ASP A 168 12.82 17.77 3.62
C ASP A 168 11.63 18.36 4.37
N GLU A 169 10.83 19.22 3.73
CA GLU A 169 9.59 19.73 4.30
C GLU A 169 8.61 18.61 4.61
N TYR A 170 8.38 17.70 3.68
CA TYR A 170 7.50 16.55 3.89
C TYR A 170 8.00 15.65 5.02
N MET A 171 9.29 15.31 5.04
CA MET A 171 9.87 14.47 6.10
C MET A 171 9.80 15.13 7.47
N SER A 172 9.94 16.44 7.54
CA SER A 172 9.72 17.19 8.80
C SER A 172 8.30 17.06 9.32
N LEU A 173 7.29 17.09 8.43
CA LEU A 173 5.89 16.87 8.80
C LEU A 173 5.66 15.44 9.31
N VAL A 174 6.23 14.45 8.63
CA VAL A 174 6.18 13.04 9.06
C VAL A 174 6.80 12.85 10.44
N ASP A 175 7.98 13.41 10.68
CA ASP A 175 8.67 13.29 11.97
C ASP A 175 7.91 13.98 13.11
N ASN A 176 7.29 15.12 12.84
CA ASN A 176 6.44 15.83 13.80
C ASN A 176 5.14 15.07 14.12
N ALA A 177 4.63 14.26 13.18
CA ALA A 177 3.42 13.48 13.38
C ALA A 177 3.67 12.13 14.09
N ARG A 178 4.92 11.69 14.22
CA ARG A 178 5.26 10.45 14.93
C ARG A 178 4.95 10.60 16.43
N PRO A 179 4.27 9.61 17.04
CA PRO A 179 4.12 9.62 18.49
C PRO A 179 5.50 9.61 19.14
N ALA A 180 5.64 10.37 20.23
CA ALA A 180 6.86 10.33 21.04
C ALA A 180 7.14 8.87 21.43
N ALA A 181 8.38 8.42 21.23
CA ALA A 181 8.79 7.09 21.65
C ALA A 181 8.50 6.92 23.15
N GLN A 182 7.64 5.98 23.49
CA GLN A 182 7.32 5.62 24.86
C GLN A 182 8.43 4.79 25.48
#